data_5294a59d5ea8298325f2249307201025
#
_entry.id   5294a59d5ea8298325f2249307201025
#
_cell.length_a   1.000
_cell.length_b   1.000
_cell.length_c   1.000
_cell.angle_alpha   90.00
_cell.angle_beta   90.00
_cell.angle_gamma   90.00
#
_symmetry.space_group_name_H-M   'P 1'
#
loop_
_entity.id
_entity.type
_entity.pdbx_description
1 polymer ?
#
loop_
_entity_poly.entity_id
_entity_poly.type
_entity_poly.pdbx_seq_one_letter_code
_entity_poly.pdbx_strand_id
1 'polypeptide(L)'
;MNALGKDKKATIIGALLEGNSVRSTERMTGVHRDTICRLLVETGDYCADLMDGSMRNLRCQYVQADEIWCFVGKKDKRIRDSDSPELGSQWVFVAMDEETKLVPVYTVGKRTEETTWYFINELAERISTRIQLTTDGFVFYNRHVEDAFGAEVDFAQLVKLYGQYGQHDADAKYSPSPIVEVISKIRLGDPDPKRICMSHVERQNL
;
A
#
# COMPACT_ATOMS: atom_id res chain seq x y z
N MET A 1 -29.61 14.13 17.44
CA MET A 1 -28.15 14.09 17.36
C MET A 1 -27.72 15.11 16.33
N ASN A 2 -26.86 16.09 16.67
CA ASN A 2 -26.41 17.09 15.68
C ASN A 2 -25.45 16.42 14.68
N ALA A 3 -25.93 16.16 13.47
CA ALA A 3 -25.09 15.68 12.37
C ALA A 3 -24.23 16.83 11.84
N LEU A 4 -22.97 16.54 11.51
CA LEU A 4 -22.08 17.49 10.86
C LEU A 4 -22.64 17.88 9.48
N GLY A 5 -22.67 19.19 9.19
CA GLY A 5 -22.99 19.68 7.86
C GLY A 5 -21.94 19.26 6.81
N LYS A 6 -22.34 19.23 5.52
CA LYS A 6 -21.48 18.77 4.41
C LYS A 6 -20.15 19.54 4.34
N ASP A 7 -20.18 20.85 4.46
CA ASP A 7 -18.96 21.69 4.37
C ASP A 7 -17.97 21.37 5.52
N LYS A 8 -18.51 21.10 6.71
CA LYS A 8 -17.69 20.72 7.86
C LYS A 8 -17.05 19.35 7.68
N LYS A 9 -17.83 18.38 7.12
CA LYS A 9 -17.29 17.06 6.76
C LYS A 9 -16.18 17.18 5.70
N ALA A 10 -16.40 17.96 4.65
CA ALA A 10 -15.41 18.20 3.60
C ALA A 10 -14.12 18.85 4.14
N THR A 11 -14.26 19.84 5.03
CA THR A 11 -13.12 20.50 5.69
C THR A 11 -12.29 19.49 6.52
N ILE A 12 -12.95 18.59 7.27
CA ILE A 12 -12.28 17.58 8.10
C ILE A 12 -11.54 16.58 7.22
N ILE A 13 -12.21 16.03 6.21
CA ILE A 13 -11.59 15.05 5.30
C ILE A 13 -10.44 15.71 4.53
N GLY A 14 -10.62 16.92 4.01
CA GLY A 14 -9.55 17.67 3.36
C GLY A 14 -8.33 17.87 4.25
N ALA A 15 -8.53 18.25 5.52
CA ALA A 15 -7.42 18.41 6.47
C ALA A 15 -6.66 17.09 6.71
N LEU A 16 -7.37 15.95 6.79
CA LEU A 16 -6.74 14.64 6.96
C LEU A 16 -5.97 14.22 5.70
N LEU A 17 -6.50 14.47 4.51
CA LEU A 17 -5.83 14.19 3.23
C LEU A 17 -4.54 15.03 3.06
N GLU A 18 -4.50 16.23 3.61
CA GLU A 18 -3.30 17.08 3.66
C GLU A 18 -2.31 16.65 4.77
N GLY A 19 -2.46 15.45 5.33
CA GLY A 19 -1.53 14.88 6.32
C GLY A 19 -1.69 15.42 7.74
N ASN A 20 -2.75 16.21 8.04
CA ASN A 20 -2.97 16.67 9.40
C ASN A 20 -3.41 15.51 10.30
N SER A 21 -2.81 15.42 11.48
CA SER A 21 -3.25 14.42 12.47
C SER A 21 -4.67 14.68 12.96
N VAL A 22 -5.36 13.63 13.43
CA VAL A 22 -6.71 13.76 14.04
C VAL A 22 -6.74 14.84 15.12
N ARG A 23 -5.70 14.92 15.98
CA ARG A 23 -5.61 15.96 17.01
C ARG A 23 -5.39 17.37 16.46
N SER A 24 -4.65 17.51 15.36
CA SER A 24 -4.51 18.78 14.68
C SER A 24 -5.84 19.22 14.06
N THR A 25 -6.51 18.31 13.39
CA THR A 25 -7.82 18.52 12.78
C THR A 25 -8.87 18.90 13.83
N GLU A 26 -8.87 18.26 15.03
CA GLU A 26 -9.73 18.65 16.15
C GLU A 26 -9.50 20.12 16.56
N ARG A 27 -8.24 20.53 16.74
CA ARG A 27 -7.92 21.91 17.10
C ARG A 27 -8.33 22.92 16.04
N MET A 28 -8.15 22.58 14.77
CA MET A 28 -8.49 23.46 13.63
C MET A 28 -9.98 23.59 13.41
N THR A 29 -10.72 22.51 13.60
CA THR A 29 -12.14 22.46 13.25
C THR A 29 -13.09 22.63 14.43
N GLY A 30 -12.60 22.47 15.66
CA GLY A 30 -13.42 22.43 16.87
C GLY A 30 -14.30 21.19 17.00
N VAL A 31 -14.13 20.18 16.14
CA VAL A 31 -14.88 18.93 16.16
C VAL A 31 -14.11 17.90 16.96
N HIS A 32 -14.77 17.25 17.93
CA HIS A 32 -14.14 16.26 18.79
C HIS A 32 -13.56 15.08 17.98
N ARG A 33 -12.36 14.64 18.35
CA ARG A 33 -11.60 13.58 17.67
C ARG A 33 -12.38 12.29 17.42
N ASP A 34 -13.26 11.86 18.38
CA ASP A 34 -14.05 10.64 18.18
C ASP A 34 -15.07 10.81 17.04
N THR A 35 -15.57 12.02 16.83
CA THR A 35 -16.44 12.33 15.69
C THR A 35 -15.66 12.35 14.39
N ILE A 36 -14.42 12.86 14.42
CA ILE A 36 -13.50 12.83 13.27
C ILE A 36 -13.16 11.38 12.92
N CYS A 37 -12.83 10.53 13.91
CA CYS A 37 -12.53 9.11 13.67
C CYS A 37 -13.74 8.37 13.08
N ARG A 38 -14.95 8.60 13.58
CA ARG A 38 -16.16 8.00 12.99
C ARG A 38 -16.39 8.45 11.55
N LEU A 39 -16.24 9.75 11.29
CA LEU A 39 -16.34 10.27 9.93
C LEU A 39 -15.29 9.66 8.99
N LEU A 40 -14.07 9.42 9.48
CA LEU A 40 -13.01 8.78 8.70
C LEU A 40 -13.39 7.35 8.32
N VAL A 41 -13.92 6.56 9.28
CA VAL A 41 -14.40 5.19 9.03
C VAL A 41 -15.56 5.21 8.01
N GLU A 42 -16.60 6.02 8.25
CA GLU A 42 -17.75 6.16 7.33
C GLU A 42 -17.28 6.55 5.90
N THR A 43 -16.28 7.43 5.79
CA THR A 43 -15.75 7.85 4.49
C THR A 43 -14.95 6.73 3.85
N GLY A 44 -14.17 5.98 4.63
CA GLY A 44 -13.40 4.82 4.15
C GLY A 44 -14.31 3.73 3.60
N ASP A 45 -15.36 3.37 4.33
CA ASP A 45 -16.37 2.39 3.90
C ASP A 45 -17.02 2.81 2.57
N TYR A 46 -17.45 4.08 2.49
CA TYR A 46 -18.02 4.62 1.24
C TYR A 46 -17.02 4.58 0.07
N CYS A 47 -15.75 4.91 0.32
CA CYS A 47 -14.73 4.84 -0.72
C CYS A 47 -14.46 3.39 -1.17
N ALA A 48 -14.48 2.43 -0.24
CA ALA A 48 -14.33 1.02 -0.57
C ALA A 48 -15.47 0.53 -1.48
N ASP A 49 -16.73 0.84 -1.13
CA ASP A 49 -17.91 0.51 -1.94
C ASP A 49 -17.83 1.18 -3.33
N LEU A 50 -17.41 2.45 -3.39
CA LEU A 50 -17.24 3.18 -4.65
C LEU A 50 -16.15 2.54 -5.52
N MET A 51 -15.02 2.18 -4.95
CA MET A 51 -13.93 1.50 -5.65
C MET A 51 -14.40 0.15 -6.18
N ASP A 52 -15.10 -0.63 -5.36
CA ASP A 52 -15.59 -1.94 -5.76
C ASP A 52 -16.60 -1.87 -6.92
N GLY A 53 -17.51 -0.89 -6.89
CA GLY A 53 -18.48 -0.67 -7.95
C GLY A 53 -17.95 -0.02 -9.22
N SER A 54 -16.90 0.80 -9.13
CA SER A 54 -16.44 1.66 -10.25
C SER A 54 -15.12 1.21 -10.86
N MET A 55 -14.24 0.57 -10.07
CA MET A 55 -12.90 0.19 -10.52
C MET A 55 -12.88 -1.29 -10.94
N ARG A 56 -13.63 -1.60 -12.00
CA ARG A 56 -13.68 -2.92 -12.67
C ARG A 56 -13.41 -2.74 -14.15
N ASN A 57 -12.89 -3.78 -14.78
CA ASN A 57 -12.52 -3.78 -16.21
C ASN A 57 -11.56 -2.64 -16.59
N LEU A 58 -10.65 -2.31 -15.70
CA LEU A 58 -9.65 -1.28 -15.91
C LEU A 58 -8.68 -1.68 -17.01
N ARG A 59 -8.28 -0.71 -17.81
CA ARG A 59 -7.27 -0.88 -18.87
C ARG A 59 -5.97 -0.25 -18.40
N CYS A 60 -5.22 -0.99 -17.61
CA CYS A 60 -3.88 -0.62 -17.19
C CYS A 60 -2.85 -1.29 -18.11
N GLN A 61 -1.71 -0.65 -18.31
CA GLN A 61 -0.60 -1.20 -19.06
C GLN A 61 0.60 -1.52 -18.17
N TYR A 62 0.95 -0.62 -17.27
CA TYR A 62 2.09 -0.75 -16.38
C TYR A 62 1.63 -0.53 -14.94
N VAL A 63 1.75 -1.54 -14.11
CA VAL A 63 1.32 -1.51 -12.71
C VAL A 63 2.52 -1.75 -11.80
N GLN A 64 2.63 -0.95 -10.77
CA GLN A 64 3.62 -1.11 -9.70
C GLN A 64 2.90 -1.49 -8.42
N ALA A 65 3.45 -2.42 -7.64
CA ALA A 65 2.89 -2.79 -6.34
C ALA A 65 3.97 -2.83 -5.25
N ASP A 66 3.64 -2.28 -4.07
CA ASP A 66 4.53 -2.14 -2.92
C ASP A 66 3.75 -2.20 -1.61
N GLU A 67 4.44 -2.34 -0.47
CA GLU A 67 3.83 -2.35 0.85
C GLU A 67 4.36 -1.25 1.74
N ILE A 68 3.42 -0.50 2.34
CA ILE A 68 3.71 0.52 3.35
C ILE A 68 3.63 -0.13 4.74
N TRP A 69 4.72 -0.10 5.50
CA TRP A 69 4.71 -0.54 6.88
C TRP A 69 3.99 0.45 7.79
N CYS A 70 3.11 -0.07 8.63
CA CYS A 70 2.48 0.65 9.73
C CYS A 70 2.36 -0.27 10.97
N PHE A 71 1.71 0.19 12.03
CA PHE A 71 1.39 -0.66 13.18
C PHE A 71 0.12 -0.21 13.87
N VAL A 72 -0.56 -1.15 14.50
CA VAL A 72 -1.76 -0.92 15.30
C VAL A 72 -1.43 -1.10 16.79
N GLY A 73 -1.75 -0.08 17.58
CA GLY A 73 -1.62 -0.09 19.03
C GLY A 73 -0.20 -0.15 19.55
N LYS A 74 0.53 -1.23 19.29
CA LYS A 74 1.89 -1.48 19.79
C LYS A 74 2.82 -1.89 18.66
N LYS A 75 4.11 -1.53 18.75
CA LYS A 75 5.16 -2.13 17.90
C LYS A 75 5.43 -3.57 18.35
N ASP A 76 5.81 -4.44 17.42
CA ASP A 76 5.98 -5.90 17.64
C ASP A 76 6.79 -6.24 18.88
N LYS A 77 7.88 -5.49 19.15
CA LYS A 77 8.72 -5.66 20.35
C LYS A 77 7.99 -5.54 21.70
N ARG A 78 6.76 -5.03 21.69
CA ARG A 78 5.91 -4.80 22.88
C ARG A 78 4.65 -5.65 22.90
N ILE A 79 4.49 -6.55 21.93
CA ILE A 79 3.38 -7.51 21.86
C ILE A 79 3.63 -8.61 22.86
N ARG A 80 2.59 -9.06 23.53
CA ARG A 80 2.55 -10.19 24.46
C ARG A 80 1.64 -11.27 23.89
N ASP A 81 1.79 -12.50 24.31
CA ASP A 81 0.98 -13.65 23.87
C ASP A 81 -0.52 -13.47 24.16
N SER A 82 -0.85 -12.66 25.18
CA SER A 82 -2.24 -12.32 25.54
C SER A 82 -2.86 -11.18 24.74
N ASP A 83 -2.09 -10.53 23.88
CA ASP A 83 -2.58 -9.40 23.07
C ASP A 83 -3.38 -9.92 21.86
N SER A 84 -4.27 -9.07 21.33
CA SER A 84 -5.01 -9.38 20.10
C SER A 84 -4.04 -9.54 18.91
N PRO A 85 -4.26 -10.50 18.01
CA PRO A 85 -3.46 -10.70 16.81
C PRO A 85 -3.50 -9.50 15.83
N GLU A 86 -4.48 -8.61 15.98
CA GLU A 86 -4.60 -7.38 15.19
C GLU A 86 -3.55 -6.34 15.57
N LEU A 87 -2.95 -6.43 16.77
CA LEU A 87 -1.92 -5.51 17.21
C LEU A 87 -0.57 -5.78 16.52
N GLY A 88 0.29 -4.77 16.55
CA GLY A 88 1.63 -4.85 15.97
C GLY A 88 1.70 -4.41 14.54
N SER A 89 2.71 -4.86 13.83
CA SER A 89 2.94 -4.50 12.42
C SER A 89 1.76 -4.85 11.56
N GLN A 90 1.36 -3.88 10.76
CA GLN A 90 0.39 -4.00 9.69
C GLN A 90 1.03 -3.42 8.43
N TRP A 91 0.57 -3.84 7.28
CA TRP A 91 1.07 -3.40 6.00
C TRP A 91 -0.10 -2.98 5.12
N VAL A 92 0.08 -1.87 4.43
CA VAL A 92 -0.86 -1.45 3.39
C VAL A 92 -0.23 -1.83 2.05
N PHE A 93 -0.76 -2.87 1.44
CA PHE A 93 -0.41 -3.26 0.07
C PHE A 93 -1.11 -2.32 -0.88
N VAL A 94 -0.40 -1.77 -1.83
CA VAL A 94 -0.90 -0.79 -2.80
C VAL A 94 -0.46 -1.18 -4.20
N ALA A 95 -1.39 -1.24 -5.13
CA ALA A 95 -1.07 -1.30 -6.56
C ALA A 95 -1.41 0.06 -7.20
N MET A 96 -0.56 0.53 -8.10
CA MET A 96 -0.73 1.80 -8.81
C MET A 96 -0.48 1.61 -10.30
N ASP A 97 -1.39 2.13 -11.11
CA ASP A 97 -1.15 2.29 -12.55
C ASP A 97 -0.15 3.40 -12.79
N GLU A 98 0.93 3.09 -13.51
CA GLU A 98 2.03 4.02 -13.76
C GLU A 98 1.60 5.25 -14.58
N GLU A 99 0.65 5.10 -15.50
CA GLU A 99 0.27 6.16 -16.41
C GLU A 99 -0.72 7.14 -15.76
N THR A 100 -1.79 6.62 -15.19
CA THR A 100 -2.88 7.45 -14.64
C THR A 100 -2.67 7.82 -13.18
N LYS A 101 -1.78 7.13 -12.45
CA LYS A 101 -1.60 7.19 -11.00
C LYS A 101 -2.82 6.69 -10.21
N LEU A 102 -3.74 6.02 -10.88
CA LEU A 102 -4.86 5.36 -10.23
C LEU A 102 -4.35 4.25 -9.32
N VAL A 103 -4.94 4.14 -8.13
CA VAL A 103 -4.75 3.02 -7.20
C VAL A 103 -5.96 2.09 -7.36
N PRO A 104 -5.88 1.05 -8.21
CA PRO A 104 -7.01 0.16 -8.45
C PRO A 104 -7.37 -0.69 -7.24
N VAL A 105 -6.39 -1.04 -6.41
CA VAL A 105 -6.58 -1.85 -5.21
C VAL A 105 -5.60 -1.48 -4.13
N TYR A 106 -6.07 -1.56 -2.89
CA TYR A 106 -5.23 -1.59 -1.69
C TYR A 106 -5.76 -2.66 -0.73
N THR A 107 -4.89 -3.20 0.10
CA THR A 107 -5.25 -4.18 1.12
C THR A 107 -4.46 -3.91 2.40
N VAL A 108 -5.13 -3.95 3.55
CA VAL A 108 -4.48 -3.78 4.86
C VAL A 108 -4.44 -5.13 5.57
N GLY A 109 -3.24 -5.55 5.98
CA GLY A 109 -3.08 -6.82 6.68
C GLY A 109 -1.65 -7.08 7.17
N LYS A 110 -1.42 -8.27 7.65
CA LYS A 110 -0.06 -8.75 7.96
C LYS A 110 0.69 -9.03 6.66
N ARG A 111 2.02 -8.93 6.66
CA ARG A 111 2.85 -9.27 5.50
C ARG A 111 3.00 -10.79 5.39
N THR A 112 1.91 -11.43 5.00
CA THR A 112 1.76 -12.89 4.90
C THR A 112 1.39 -13.33 3.49
N GLU A 113 1.49 -14.63 3.25
CA GLU A 113 1.04 -15.26 2.01
C GLU A 113 -0.44 -15.01 1.75
N GLU A 114 -1.30 -15.15 2.77
CA GLU A 114 -2.75 -14.96 2.68
C GLU A 114 -3.13 -13.53 2.25
N THR A 115 -2.53 -12.51 2.89
CA THR A 115 -2.78 -11.11 2.51
C THR A 115 -2.31 -10.82 1.09
N THR A 116 -1.16 -11.38 0.70
CA THR A 116 -0.62 -11.22 -0.66
C THR A 116 -1.52 -11.88 -1.69
N TRP A 117 -2.00 -13.09 -1.40
CA TRP A 117 -2.96 -13.80 -2.25
C TRP A 117 -4.23 -12.98 -2.49
N TYR A 118 -4.83 -12.47 -1.41
CA TYR A 118 -6.02 -11.64 -1.50
C TYR A 118 -5.78 -10.39 -2.35
N PHE A 119 -4.71 -9.66 -2.07
CA PHE A 119 -4.34 -8.43 -2.78
C PHE A 119 -4.14 -8.65 -4.28
N ILE A 120 -3.42 -9.71 -4.67
CA ILE A 120 -3.12 -9.99 -6.08
C ILE A 120 -4.35 -10.48 -6.83
N ASN A 121 -5.22 -11.30 -6.21
CA ASN A 121 -6.47 -11.72 -6.82
C ASN A 121 -7.42 -10.53 -7.04
N GLU A 122 -7.58 -9.64 -6.05
CA GLU A 122 -8.36 -8.41 -6.20
C GLU A 122 -7.81 -7.52 -7.34
N LEU A 123 -6.49 -7.44 -7.48
CA LEU A 123 -5.88 -6.70 -8.59
C LEU A 123 -6.23 -7.34 -9.93
N ALA A 124 -6.10 -8.65 -10.05
CA ALA A 124 -6.40 -9.39 -11.28
C ALA A 124 -7.87 -9.25 -11.69
N GLU A 125 -8.81 -9.32 -10.73
CA GLU A 125 -10.24 -9.18 -10.99
C GLU A 125 -10.65 -7.78 -11.47
N ARG A 126 -9.84 -6.75 -11.16
CA ARG A 126 -10.13 -5.36 -11.54
C ARG A 126 -9.60 -4.99 -12.92
N ILE A 127 -8.65 -5.72 -13.44
CA ILE A 127 -7.94 -5.42 -14.70
C ILE A 127 -8.44 -6.32 -15.82
N SER A 128 -8.69 -5.72 -16.99
CA SER A 128 -9.21 -6.44 -18.18
C SER A 128 -8.19 -6.57 -19.32
N THR A 129 -6.98 -6.07 -19.13
CA THR A 129 -5.91 -6.10 -20.15
C THR A 129 -4.70 -6.87 -19.63
N ARG A 130 -3.88 -7.40 -20.53
CA ARG A 130 -2.54 -7.85 -20.17
C ARG A 130 -1.74 -6.66 -19.61
N ILE A 131 -1.05 -6.84 -18.50
CA ILE A 131 -0.25 -5.81 -17.86
C ILE A 131 1.21 -6.22 -17.73
N GLN A 132 2.09 -5.21 -17.59
CA GLN A 132 3.38 -5.43 -16.98
C GLN A 132 3.28 -5.03 -15.51
N LEU A 133 3.54 -5.99 -14.61
CA LEU A 133 3.55 -5.79 -13.16
C LEU A 133 5.00 -5.74 -12.66
N THR A 134 5.31 -4.72 -11.87
CA THR A 134 6.59 -4.62 -11.14
C THR A 134 6.33 -4.58 -9.64
N THR A 135 7.03 -5.44 -8.88
CA THR A 135 6.99 -5.45 -7.41
C THR A 135 8.40 -5.41 -6.82
N ASP A 136 8.50 -5.27 -5.50
CA ASP A 136 9.73 -5.55 -4.78
C ASP A 136 10.06 -7.06 -4.78
N GLY A 137 11.14 -7.45 -4.08
CA GLY A 137 11.60 -8.83 -3.97
C GLY A 137 10.79 -9.70 -3.01
N PHE A 138 9.60 -9.30 -2.55
CA PHE A 138 8.82 -10.10 -1.61
C PHE A 138 8.39 -11.44 -2.24
N VAL A 139 8.70 -12.53 -1.53
CA VAL A 139 8.70 -13.88 -2.11
C VAL A 139 7.31 -14.36 -2.52
N PHE A 140 6.26 -13.97 -1.81
CA PHE A 140 4.91 -14.46 -2.07
C PHE A 140 4.30 -13.93 -3.37
N TYR A 141 4.79 -12.81 -3.92
CA TYR A 141 4.36 -12.35 -5.23
C TYR A 141 4.64 -13.36 -6.35
N ASN A 142 5.76 -14.11 -6.27
CA ASN A 142 6.15 -15.02 -7.36
C ASN A 142 5.05 -16.02 -7.71
N ARG A 143 4.44 -16.64 -6.69
CA ARG A 143 3.40 -17.62 -6.89
C ARG A 143 2.05 -16.99 -7.20
N HIS A 144 1.66 -15.99 -6.40
CA HIS A 144 0.29 -15.47 -6.51
C HIS A 144 0.05 -14.64 -7.76
N VAL A 145 1.07 -14.00 -8.33
CA VAL A 145 0.97 -13.31 -9.63
C VAL A 145 0.74 -14.33 -10.74
N GLU A 146 1.48 -15.44 -10.75
CA GLU A 146 1.30 -16.51 -11.73
C GLU A 146 -0.08 -17.16 -11.61
N ASP A 147 -0.50 -17.48 -10.38
CA ASP A 147 -1.80 -18.13 -10.12
C ASP A 147 -2.99 -17.23 -10.52
N ALA A 148 -2.91 -15.91 -10.29
CA ALA A 148 -4.04 -15.00 -10.53
C ALA A 148 -4.12 -14.47 -11.96
N PHE A 149 -3.00 -14.19 -12.61
CA PHE A 149 -2.96 -13.60 -13.94
C PHE A 149 -2.67 -14.62 -15.05
N GLY A 150 -2.05 -15.76 -14.74
CA GLY A 150 -1.65 -16.76 -15.73
C GLY A 150 -0.79 -16.15 -16.83
N ALA A 151 -1.24 -16.28 -18.08
CA ALA A 151 -0.53 -15.75 -19.25
C ALA A 151 -0.73 -14.25 -19.50
N GLU A 152 -1.62 -13.59 -18.75
CA GLU A 152 -2.02 -12.19 -18.98
C GLU A 152 -1.15 -11.17 -18.21
N VAL A 153 0.07 -11.55 -17.84
CA VAL A 153 1.01 -10.66 -17.14
C VAL A 153 2.45 -10.84 -17.65
N ASP A 154 3.14 -9.72 -17.76
CA ASP A 154 4.60 -9.66 -17.84
C ASP A 154 5.09 -9.21 -16.46
N PHE A 155 5.75 -10.11 -15.71
CA PHE A 155 6.06 -9.85 -14.31
C PHE A 155 7.56 -9.75 -14.06
N ALA A 156 7.97 -8.67 -13.41
CA ALA A 156 9.32 -8.45 -12.95
C ALA A 156 9.38 -8.02 -11.49
N GLN A 157 10.45 -8.38 -10.81
CA GLN A 157 10.76 -7.89 -9.47
C GLN A 157 12.00 -7.01 -9.48
N LEU A 158 11.92 -5.89 -8.77
CA LEU A 158 13.06 -4.99 -8.52
C LEU A 158 13.61 -5.27 -7.11
N VAL A 159 14.71 -6.02 -7.05
CA VAL A 159 15.32 -6.45 -5.78
C VAL A 159 16.43 -5.49 -5.40
N LYS A 160 16.27 -4.80 -4.27
CA LYS A 160 17.29 -3.94 -3.69
C LYS A 160 18.17 -4.74 -2.75
N LEU A 161 19.47 -4.77 -3.01
CA LEU A 161 20.46 -5.36 -2.12
C LEU A 161 21.02 -4.26 -1.21
N TYR A 162 20.95 -4.50 0.09
CA TYR A 162 21.41 -3.57 1.10
C TYR A 162 22.78 -3.98 1.62
N GLY A 163 23.69 -3.01 1.73
CA GLY A 163 24.98 -3.18 2.38
C GLY A 163 24.85 -3.30 3.89
N GLN A 164 25.95 -3.64 4.55
CA GLN A 164 26.03 -3.63 6.00
C GLN A 164 26.68 -2.34 6.48
N TYR A 165 26.10 -1.69 7.50
CA TYR A 165 26.82 -0.67 8.26
C TYR A 165 27.94 -1.29 9.07
N GLY A 166 29.07 -0.62 9.21
CA GLY A 166 30.09 -0.97 10.18
C GLY A 166 29.54 -0.97 11.61
N GLN A 167 30.10 -1.78 12.51
CA GLN A 167 29.62 -1.91 13.91
C GLN A 167 29.58 -0.59 14.71
N HIS A 168 30.26 0.46 14.24
CA HIS A 168 30.39 1.76 14.88
C HIS A 168 29.75 2.91 14.11
N ASP A 169 28.94 2.61 13.09
CA ASP A 169 28.32 3.64 12.27
C ASP A 169 27.13 4.25 13.03
N ALA A 170 27.22 5.54 13.35
CA ALA A 170 26.17 6.24 14.11
C ALA A 170 24.83 6.26 13.37
N ASP A 171 24.88 6.21 12.03
CA ASP A 171 23.71 6.21 11.16
C ASP A 171 22.98 4.86 11.13
N ALA A 172 23.65 3.76 11.48
CA ALA A 172 23.06 2.41 11.53
C ALA A 172 21.81 2.30 12.41
N LYS A 173 21.64 3.23 13.34
CA LYS A 173 20.49 3.24 14.27
C LYS A 173 19.25 3.90 13.69
N TYR A 174 19.40 4.84 12.78
CA TYR A 174 18.32 5.75 12.35
C TYR A 174 18.10 5.77 10.83
N SER A 175 19.04 5.24 10.06
CA SER A 175 18.96 5.20 8.59
C SER A 175 18.92 3.76 8.10
N PRO A 176 18.17 3.46 7.02
CA PRO A 176 18.27 2.16 6.36
C PRO A 176 19.69 1.96 5.81
N SER A 177 20.13 0.70 5.75
CA SER A 177 21.41 0.35 5.13
C SER A 177 21.48 0.90 3.69
N PRO A 178 22.66 1.35 3.23
CA PRO A 178 22.80 1.86 1.86
C PRO A 178 22.46 0.76 0.84
N ILE A 179 21.76 1.13 -0.22
CA ILE A 179 21.51 0.25 -1.35
C ILE A 179 22.82 0.13 -2.11
N VAL A 180 23.35 -1.09 -2.23
CA VAL A 180 24.60 -1.38 -2.95
C VAL A 180 24.34 -1.83 -4.37
N GLU A 181 23.21 -2.44 -4.64
CA GLU A 181 22.84 -2.92 -5.96
C GLU A 181 21.30 -3.00 -6.09
N VAL A 182 20.82 -2.81 -7.31
CA VAL A 182 19.42 -3.01 -7.69
C VAL A 182 19.38 -4.00 -8.84
N ILE A 183 18.72 -5.13 -8.62
CA ILE A 183 18.64 -6.22 -9.59
C ILE A 183 17.21 -6.35 -10.09
N SER A 184 17.01 -6.27 -11.41
CA SER A 184 15.74 -6.61 -12.04
C SER A 184 15.70 -8.12 -12.32
N LYS A 185 14.67 -8.80 -11.82
CA LYS A 185 14.44 -10.23 -12.04
C LYS A 185 13.15 -10.42 -12.83
N ILE A 186 13.26 -10.84 -14.07
CA ILE A 186 12.09 -11.28 -14.87
C ILE A 186 11.57 -12.58 -14.28
N ARG A 187 10.28 -12.67 -14.01
CA ARG A 187 9.60 -13.82 -13.42
C ARG A 187 8.67 -14.51 -14.40
N LEU A 188 7.89 -13.73 -15.15
CA LEU A 188 6.94 -14.23 -16.14
C LEU A 188 6.95 -13.31 -17.36
N GLY A 189 6.69 -13.89 -18.55
CA GLY A 189 6.51 -13.16 -19.79
C GLY A 189 7.77 -12.46 -20.30
N ASP A 190 7.56 -11.32 -20.96
CA ASP A 190 8.61 -10.50 -21.59
C ASP A 190 8.42 -9.01 -21.22
N PRO A 191 8.66 -8.62 -19.96
CA PRO A 191 8.48 -7.24 -19.52
C PRO A 191 9.49 -6.30 -20.20
N ASP A 192 9.04 -5.12 -20.61
CA ASP A 192 9.91 -4.04 -21.10
C ASP A 192 10.91 -3.63 -19.99
N PRO A 193 12.22 -3.85 -20.16
CA PRO A 193 13.20 -3.53 -19.13
C PRO A 193 13.25 -2.04 -18.75
N LYS A 194 12.82 -1.14 -19.63
CA LYS A 194 12.77 0.30 -19.38
C LYS A 194 11.62 0.69 -18.44
N ARG A 195 10.65 -0.19 -18.28
CA ARG A 195 9.47 0.01 -17.44
C ARG A 195 9.52 -0.79 -16.14
N ILE A 196 10.61 -1.53 -15.88
CA ILE A 196 10.82 -2.18 -14.57
C ILE A 196 11.24 -1.11 -13.57
N CYS A 197 10.28 -0.56 -12.86
CA CYS A 197 10.43 0.59 -11.98
C CYS A 197 9.43 0.51 -10.83
N MET A 198 9.80 1.05 -9.65
CA MET A 198 8.97 1.14 -8.45
C MET A 198 8.75 2.59 -8.00
N SER A 199 9.36 3.56 -8.70
CA SER A 199 9.47 4.96 -8.25
C SER A 199 8.13 5.67 -8.09
N HIS A 200 7.08 5.26 -8.80
CA HIS A 200 5.78 5.91 -8.70
C HIS A 200 5.04 5.46 -7.43
N VAL A 201 4.96 4.15 -7.20
CA VAL A 201 4.32 3.61 -5.99
C VAL A 201 5.11 3.98 -4.74
N GLU A 202 6.45 3.93 -4.78
CA GLU A 202 7.30 4.38 -3.67
C GLU A 202 7.09 5.86 -3.34
N ARG A 203 6.91 6.73 -4.34
CA ARG A 203 6.58 8.15 -4.10
C ARG A 203 5.18 8.32 -3.51
N GLN A 204 4.22 7.51 -3.90
CA GLN A 204 2.88 7.50 -3.31
C GLN A 204 2.93 7.11 -1.83
N ASN A 205 3.87 6.27 -1.44
CA ASN A 205 4.03 5.72 -0.09
C ASN A 205 4.79 6.67 0.86
N LEU A 206 5.30 7.82 0.39
CA LEU A 206 5.99 8.84 1.19
C LEU A 206 5.01 9.83 1.81
#